data_fe454280062ab7c1249bf423e15c13d8
#
_entry.id   fe454280062ab7c1249bf423e15c13d8
#
_cell.length_a   1.000
_cell.length_b   1.000
_cell.length_c   1.000
_cell.angle_alpha   90.00
_cell.angle_beta   90.00
_cell.angle_gamma   90.00
#
_symmetry.space_group_name_H-M   'P 1'
#
loop_
_entity.id
_entity.type
_entity.pdbx_description
1 polymer ?
#
loop_
_entity_poly.entity_id
_entity_poly.type
_entity_poly.pdbx_seq_one_letter_code
_entity_poly.pdbx_strand_id
1 'polypeptide(L)' 'MDTEKLSGLGLEPVLTTSELAEYVGVQVQAIYDLRTDGRGPSGIRVGREIRYRISDVRRWLDSLHEPEPALGDLGGDH' A
#
# COMPACT_ATOMS: atom_id res chain seq x y z
N MET A 1 -13.62 15.83 -3.39
CA MET A 1 -12.59 16.86 -3.33
C MET A 1 -11.67 16.73 -4.52
N ASP A 2 -11.24 17.84 -5.02
CA ASP A 2 -10.45 17.87 -6.23
C ASP A 2 -9.00 17.50 -5.94
N THR A 3 -8.52 16.44 -6.60
CA THR A 3 -7.15 15.98 -6.41
C THR A 3 -6.14 17.03 -6.85
N GLU A 4 -6.43 17.74 -7.91
CA GLU A 4 -5.53 18.80 -8.38
C GLU A 4 -5.36 19.89 -7.33
N LYS A 5 -6.44 20.23 -6.66
CA LYS A 5 -6.39 21.23 -5.63
C LYS A 5 -5.52 20.78 -4.48
N LEU A 6 -5.63 19.52 -4.10
CA LEU A 6 -4.79 18.98 -3.05
C LEU A 6 -3.33 19.00 -3.43
N SER A 7 -3.02 18.66 -4.66
CA SER A 7 -1.64 18.70 -5.14
C SER A 7 -1.08 20.11 -5.08
N GLY A 8 -1.90 21.09 -5.43
CA GLY A 8 -1.47 22.47 -5.39
C GLY A 8 -1.15 22.96 -4.00
N LEU A 9 -1.71 22.32 -2.99
CA LEU A 9 -1.45 22.68 -1.61
C LEU A 9 -0.30 21.91 -0.99
N GLY A 10 0.35 21.04 -1.78
CA GLY A 10 1.43 20.24 -1.25
C GLY A 10 0.97 19.04 -0.46
N LEU A 11 -0.30 18.72 -0.55
CA LEU A 11 -0.86 17.56 0.14
C LEU A 11 -0.97 16.39 -0.83
N GLU A 12 -0.90 15.19 -0.31
CA GLU A 12 -1.07 14.03 -1.14
C GLU A 12 -2.41 13.37 -0.85
N PRO A 13 -3.01 12.73 -1.85
CA PRO A 13 -4.25 11.99 -1.62
C PRO A 13 -4.05 10.85 -0.65
N VAL A 14 -5.14 10.46 -0.03
CA VAL A 14 -5.12 9.28 0.83
C VAL A 14 -6.15 8.29 0.33
N LEU A 15 -5.93 7.03 0.64
CA LEU A 15 -6.79 5.95 0.18
C LEU A 15 -7.57 5.36 1.35
N THR A 16 -8.79 4.92 1.07
CA THR A 16 -9.51 4.09 2.02
C THR A 16 -8.94 2.68 1.97
N THR A 17 -9.31 1.85 2.94
CA THR A 17 -8.89 0.46 2.92
C THR A 17 -9.40 -0.25 1.66
N SER A 18 -10.63 0.04 1.26
CA SER A 18 -11.19 -0.55 0.04
C SER A 18 -10.42 -0.13 -1.20
N GLU A 19 -10.09 1.15 -1.28
CA GLU A 19 -9.33 1.64 -2.42
C GLU A 19 -7.94 1.02 -2.46
N LEU A 20 -7.31 0.88 -1.30
CA LEU A 20 -6.00 0.26 -1.23
C LEU A 20 -6.08 -1.19 -1.68
N ALA A 21 -7.07 -1.93 -1.19
CA ALA A 21 -7.23 -3.34 -1.57
C ALA A 21 -7.43 -3.48 -3.06
N GLU A 22 -8.24 -2.60 -3.64
CA GLU A 22 -8.49 -2.62 -5.06
C GLU A 22 -7.22 -2.30 -5.84
N TYR A 23 -6.47 -1.33 -5.37
CA TYR A 23 -5.23 -0.92 -6.03
C TYR A 23 -4.23 -2.06 -6.09
N VAL A 24 -4.06 -2.78 -4.98
CA VAL A 24 -3.08 -3.87 -4.95
C VAL A 24 -3.67 -5.21 -5.39
N GLY A 25 -4.98 -5.26 -5.64
CA GLY A 25 -5.59 -6.45 -6.20
C GLY A 25 -5.87 -7.57 -5.20
N VAL A 26 -6.16 -7.21 -3.97
CA VAL A 26 -6.47 -8.21 -2.95
C VAL A 26 -7.81 -7.87 -2.31
N GLN A 27 -8.31 -8.78 -1.48
CA GLN A 27 -9.52 -8.54 -0.74
C GLN A 27 -9.26 -7.59 0.42
N VAL A 28 -10.28 -6.85 0.82
CA VAL A 28 -10.15 -5.94 1.96
C VAL A 28 -9.69 -6.71 3.20
N GLN A 29 -10.20 -7.91 3.39
CA GLN A 29 -9.83 -8.71 4.55
C GLN A 29 -8.33 -8.98 4.58
N ALA A 30 -7.71 -9.14 3.42
CA ALA A 30 -6.27 -9.38 3.36
C ALA A 30 -5.49 -8.18 3.90
N ILE A 31 -5.98 -6.96 3.64
CA ILE A 31 -5.34 -5.77 4.17
C ILE A 31 -5.44 -5.75 5.70
N TYR A 32 -6.62 -6.06 6.21
CA TYR A 32 -6.80 -6.09 7.67
C TYR A 32 -5.91 -7.15 8.31
N ASP A 33 -5.81 -8.31 7.68
CA ASP A 33 -4.98 -9.39 8.21
C ASP A 33 -3.50 -8.97 8.25
N LEU A 34 -3.04 -8.33 7.20
CA LEU A 34 -1.66 -7.85 7.15
C LEU A 34 -1.41 -6.82 8.24
N ARG A 35 -2.35 -5.93 8.46
CA ARG A 35 -2.20 -4.93 9.51
C ARG A 35 -2.15 -5.56 10.88
N THR A 36 -3.01 -6.55 11.10
CA THR A 36 -3.04 -7.28 12.38
C THR A 36 -1.70 -7.96 12.63
N ASP A 37 -1.08 -8.47 11.58
CA ASP A 37 0.21 -9.15 11.70
C ASP A 37 1.38 -8.17 11.75
N GLY A 38 1.13 -6.88 11.62
CA GLY A 38 2.20 -5.90 11.63
C GLY A 38 2.98 -5.86 10.32
N ARG A 39 2.41 -6.39 9.25
CA ARG A 39 3.06 -6.44 7.95
C ARG A 39 2.36 -5.60 6.89
N GLY A 40 1.36 -4.85 7.28
CA GLY A 40 0.63 -4.01 6.37
C GLY A 40 1.22 -2.61 6.28
N PRO A 41 0.61 -1.77 5.45
CA PRO A 41 1.09 -0.40 5.33
C PRO A 41 0.75 0.43 6.55
N SER A 42 1.50 1.49 6.76
CA SER A 42 1.20 2.44 7.81
C SER A 42 -0.12 3.12 7.51
N GLY A 43 -0.96 3.23 8.51
CA GLY A 43 -2.26 3.87 8.34
C GLY A 43 -2.37 5.10 9.22
N ILE A 44 -3.24 5.99 8.83
CA ILE A 44 -3.55 7.19 9.59
C ILE A 44 -4.97 7.05 10.08
N ARG A 45 -5.17 7.26 11.38
CA ARG A 45 -6.52 7.20 11.91
C ARG A 45 -7.14 8.59 11.83
N VAL A 46 -8.22 8.68 11.08
CA VAL A 46 -8.97 9.92 10.95
C VAL A 46 -10.34 9.66 11.55
N GLY A 47 -10.53 10.08 12.78
CA GLY A 47 -11.74 9.75 13.50
C GLY A 47 -11.82 8.26 13.72
N ARG A 48 -12.83 7.63 13.17
CA ARG A 48 -13.01 6.18 13.30
C ARG A 48 -12.49 5.42 12.10
N GLU A 49 -11.97 6.13 11.11
CA GLU A 49 -11.60 5.53 9.84
C GLU A 49 -10.10 5.49 9.70
N ILE A 50 -9.64 4.51 8.93
CA ILE A 50 -8.23 4.40 8.61
C ILE A 50 -8.04 4.87 7.18
N ARG A 51 -7.00 5.63 6.97
CA ARG A 51 -6.63 6.10 5.63
C ARG A 51 -5.16 5.81 5.40
N TYR A 52 -4.77 5.73 4.15
CA TYR A 52 -3.40 5.38 3.79
C TYR A 52 -2.85 6.44 2.84
N ARG A 53 -1.73 7.03 3.21
CA ARG A 53 -1.06 7.98 2.32
C ARG A 53 -0.44 7.25 1.16
N ILE A 54 -0.46 7.88 -0.01
CA ILE A 54 0.17 7.30 -1.19
C ILE A 54 1.65 6.99 -0.92
N SER A 55 2.35 7.91 -0.26
CA SER A 55 3.77 7.70 0.03
C SER A 55 4.00 6.51 0.95
N ASP A 56 3.12 6.32 1.93
CA ASP A 56 3.24 5.18 2.84
C ASP A 56 2.95 3.87 2.12
N VAL A 57 1.97 3.88 1.21
CA VAL A 57 1.65 2.71 0.42
C VAL A 57 2.83 2.35 -0.47
N ARG A 58 3.44 3.35 -1.09
CA ARG A 58 4.59 3.12 -1.96
C ARG A 58 5.74 2.50 -1.18
N ARG A 59 6.02 3.05 -0.01
CA ARG A 59 7.09 2.52 0.84
C ARG A 59 6.81 1.09 1.26
N TRP A 60 5.55 0.81 1.60
CA TRP A 60 5.16 -0.53 1.99
C TRP A 60 5.34 -1.51 0.83
N LEU A 61 4.91 -1.12 -0.36
CA LEU A 61 5.07 -1.98 -1.53
C LEU A 61 6.54 -2.23 -1.83
N ASP A 62 7.37 -1.21 -1.66
CA ASP A 62 8.81 -1.38 -1.85
C ASP A 62 9.38 -2.39 -0.87
N SER A 63 8.86 -2.40 0.36
CA SER A 63 9.35 -3.32 1.36
C SER A 63 8.96 -4.76 1.07
N LEU A 64 7.95 -4.97 0.24
CA LEU A 64 7.51 -6.30 -0.13
C LEU A 64 8.23 -6.80 -1.38
N HIS A 65 9.02 -5.97 -2.00
CA HIS A 65 9.69 -6.32 -3.23
C HIS A 65 10.69 -7.43 -2.94
N GLU A 66 10.53 -8.55 -3.63
CA GLU A 66 11.43 -9.67 -3.42
C GLU A 66 12.72 -9.43 -4.19
N PRO A 67 13.85 -9.84 -3.62
CA PRO A 67 15.10 -9.66 -4.34
C PRO A 67 15.05 -10.43 -5.65
N GLU A 68 15.61 -9.85 -6.68
CA GLU A 68 15.67 -10.53 -7.95
C GLU A 68 16.61 -11.71 -7.84
N PRO A 69 16.20 -12.86 -8.39
CA PRO A 69 17.12 -13.99 -8.38
C PRO A 69 18.30 -13.70 -9.29
N ALA A 70 19.43 -14.31 -8.98
CA ALA A 70 20.56 -14.25 -9.87
C ALA A 70 20.18 -14.88 -11.19
N LEU A 71 20.85 -14.48 -12.24
CA LEU A 71 20.51 -15.01 -13.55
C LEU A 71 20.51 -16.52 -13.59
N GLY A 72 21.41 -17.12 -12.90
CA GLY A 72 21.46 -18.56 -12.87
C GLY A 72 20.29 -19.19 -12.20
N ASP A 73 19.58 -18.44 -11.41
CA ASP A 73 18.44 -18.99 -10.69
C ASP A 73 17.15 -18.88 -11.46
N LEU A 74 17.14 -18.09 -12.49
CA LEU A 74 15.90 -17.81 -13.14
C LEU A 74 15.22 -19.02 -13.71
N GLY A 75 15.94 -19.88 -14.25
CA GLY A 75 15.33 -21.04 -14.80
C GLY A 75 15.09 -22.05 -13.80
N GLY A 76 15.67 -21.86 -12.77
CA GLY A 76 15.66 -22.82 -11.85
C GLY A 76 14.44 -22.95 -11.14
N ASP A 77 14.04 -22.55 -11.00
CA ASP A 77 13.30 -22.81 -10.23
C ASP A 77 12.28 -22.72 -10.14
N HIS A 78 12.02 -22.85 -10.14
CA HIS A 78 10.92 -22.84 -9.87
C HIS A 78 10.09 -23.52 -10.47
#